data_8585196b47a8213ef03d4f78bda14caf
#
_entry.id   8585196b47a8213ef03d4f78bda14caf
#
_cell.length_a   1.000
_cell.length_b   1.000
_cell.length_c   1.000
_cell.angle_alpha   90.00
_cell.angle_beta   90.00
_cell.angle_gamma   90.00
#
_symmetry.space_group_name_H-M   'P 1'
#
loop_
_entity.id
_entity.type
_entity.pdbx_description
1 polymer ?
#
loop_
_entity_poly.entity_id
_entity_poly.type
_entity_poly.pdbx_seq_one_letter_code
_entity_poly.pdbx_strand_id
1 'polypeptide(L)'
;PLLFTLLSSAACVATAADKAPKQTTSEKAKTPNVVFIYADDLGYGDLECYGAKNVQTPNVNRLAKSGIRFTNAHATAATSTPSRYSMLTGEYAWRKKGTDVAAGNAGMIIRPEQYTMADMFKSTGYATGAIGKWHLGLGDKAGTQDWNAPLPCALGDLGFDYHYIMAATADRVPCVYIENGKVANYDPSAPIEVSYQRNFEGEPTGKSNPEMLYNLKPSHGHDMSIVNGISRIGFMKGGGKALWKDEN
;
A
#
# COMPACT_ATOMS: atom_id res chain seq x y z
N PRO A 1 2.95 78.72 17.09
CA PRO A 1 3.70 79.65 16.30
C PRO A 1 4.96 79.04 15.66
N LEU A 2 5.16 79.49 14.45
CA LEU A 2 6.46 79.65 13.74
C LEU A 2 7.11 78.31 13.26
N LEU A 3 7.62 78.19 12.13
CA LEU A 3 7.88 79.05 10.91
C LEU A 3 8.81 78.19 10.03
N PHE A 4 8.44 78.00 8.80
CA PHE A 4 9.25 78.00 7.57
C PHE A 4 10.76 77.80 7.63
N THR A 5 11.25 76.89 6.77
CA THR A 5 12.05 77.33 5.61
C THR A 5 12.17 76.27 4.52
N LEU A 6 11.80 76.66 3.31
CA LEU A 6 12.17 76.07 2.02
C LEU A 6 13.68 76.23 1.76
N LEU A 7 14.27 75.19 1.17
CA LEU A 7 15.43 75.37 0.29
C LEU A 7 15.32 74.34 -0.85
N SER A 8 15.15 74.93 -2.02
CA SER A 8 15.22 74.27 -3.32
C SER A 8 16.70 74.13 -3.71
N SER A 9 17.03 72.95 -4.25
CA SER A 9 18.20 72.90 -5.14
C SER A 9 18.01 71.79 -6.21
N ALA A 10 18.43 72.21 -7.37
CA ALA A 10 18.09 71.77 -8.71
C ALA A 10 18.58 70.34 -9.08
N ALA A 11 17.95 69.90 -10.10
CA ALA A 11 18.11 68.73 -10.93
C ALA A 11 19.53 68.32 -11.32
N CYS A 12 19.77 67.03 -11.35
CA CYS A 12 20.65 66.41 -12.33
C CYS A 12 19.92 65.13 -12.87
N VAL A 13 19.41 65.23 -14.08
CA VAL A 13 18.83 64.11 -14.83
C VAL A 13 20.00 63.35 -15.43
N ALA A 14 20.28 62.19 -14.87
CA ALA A 14 21.10 61.17 -15.50
C ALA A 14 20.15 60.08 -16.02
N THR A 15 19.91 60.03 -17.31
CA THR A 15 19.22 58.91 -17.99
C THR A 15 20.15 57.70 -18.04
N ALA A 16 20.08 56.86 -17.06
CA ALA A 16 20.58 55.48 -17.18
C ALA A 16 19.45 54.63 -17.74
N ALA A 17 19.59 54.17 -18.96
CA ALA A 17 18.73 53.14 -19.53
C ALA A 17 18.96 51.84 -18.77
N ASP A 18 18.19 51.60 -17.73
CA ASP A 18 18.12 50.30 -17.05
C ASP A 18 17.56 49.26 -18.02
N LYS A 19 18.46 48.41 -18.51
CA LYS A 19 18.04 47.13 -19.11
C LYS A 19 17.35 46.33 -18.00
N ALA A 20 16.04 46.25 -18.07
CA ALA A 20 15.29 45.33 -17.23
C ALA A 20 15.95 43.93 -17.27
N PRO A 21 16.18 43.30 -16.11
CA PRO A 21 16.72 41.94 -16.09
C PRO A 21 15.78 41.03 -16.90
N LYS A 22 16.34 40.38 -17.93
CA LYS A 22 15.62 39.32 -18.62
C LYS A 22 15.12 38.36 -17.56
N GLN A 23 13.80 38.27 -17.39
CA GLN A 23 13.18 37.14 -16.67
C GLN A 23 13.69 35.88 -17.34
N THR A 24 14.66 35.23 -16.73
CA THR A 24 14.94 33.83 -16.99
C THR A 24 13.68 33.09 -16.66
N THR A 25 12.96 32.60 -17.65
CA THR A 25 11.92 31.60 -17.47
C THR A 25 12.58 30.46 -16.75
N SER A 26 12.34 30.34 -15.46
CA SER A 26 12.71 29.19 -14.66
C SER A 26 12.08 28.00 -15.37
N GLU A 27 12.90 27.15 -16.00
CA GLU A 27 12.43 25.81 -16.41
C GLU A 27 11.80 25.20 -15.18
N LYS A 28 10.49 24.92 -15.28
CA LYS A 28 9.75 24.26 -14.18
C LYS A 28 10.48 22.96 -13.91
N ALA A 29 11.16 22.87 -12.77
CA ALA A 29 11.91 21.68 -12.39
C ALA A 29 11.00 20.46 -12.56
N LYS A 30 11.42 19.48 -13.36
CA LYS A 30 10.64 18.26 -13.56
C LYS A 30 10.43 17.59 -12.21
N THR A 31 9.19 17.39 -11.84
CA THR A 31 8.81 16.69 -10.61
C THR A 31 9.37 15.25 -10.67
N PRO A 32 10.17 14.79 -9.70
CA PRO A 32 10.77 13.46 -9.76
C PRO A 32 9.71 12.38 -9.60
N ASN A 33 9.92 11.22 -10.22
CA ASN A 33 9.13 10.04 -9.91
C ASN A 33 9.44 9.57 -8.48
N VAL A 34 8.42 9.08 -7.78
CA VAL A 34 8.52 8.58 -6.41
C VAL A 34 8.17 7.10 -6.39
N VAL A 35 9.08 6.26 -5.90
CA VAL A 35 8.86 4.84 -5.67
C VAL A 35 8.96 4.57 -4.17
N PHE A 36 7.85 4.16 -3.57
CA PHE A 36 7.76 3.82 -2.17
C PHE A 36 7.74 2.30 -2.00
N ILE A 37 8.80 1.73 -1.40
CA ILE A 37 8.92 0.30 -1.15
C ILE A 37 8.69 0.04 0.34
N TYR A 38 7.61 -0.65 0.66
CA TYR A 38 7.22 -0.98 2.03
C TYR A 38 7.38 -2.48 2.26
N ALA A 39 8.48 -2.87 2.88
CA ALA A 39 8.78 -4.26 3.16
C ALA A 39 7.92 -4.79 4.32
N ASP A 40 7.48 -6.04 4.19
CA ASP A 40 6.68 -6.74 5.19
C ASP A 40 7.60 -7.60 6.07
N ASP A 41 7.42 -7.53 7.38
CA ASP A 41 8.14 -8.31 8.39
C ASP A 41 9.69 -8.22 8.29
N LEU A 42 10.22 -7.12 7.75
CA LEU A 42 11.65 -6.86 7.65
C LEU A 42 12.16 -6.19 8.93
N GLY A 43 13.01 -6.87 9.66
CA GLY A 43 13.65 -6.35 10.87
C GLY A 43 14.80 -5.38 10.56
N TYR A 44 15.11 -4.52 11.52
CA TYR A 44 16.23 -3.57 11.41
C TYR A 44 17.56 -4.26 11.09
N GLY A 45 17.81 -5.42 11.70
CA GLY A 45 19.05 -6.20 11.53
C GLY A 45 19.09 -7.11 10.31
N ASP A 46 18.08 -7.09 9.43
CA ASP A 46 17.98 -8.02 8.29
C ASP A 46 18.69 -7.51 7.02
N LEU A 47 19.12 -6.25 7.03
CA LEU A 47 19.84 -5.63 5.91
C LEU A 47 21.32 -5.46 6.22
N GLU A 48 22.21 -5.73 5.25
CA GLU A 48 23.67 -5.56 5.41
C GLU A 48 24.05 -4.14 5.80
N CYS A 49 23.38 -3.12 5.23
CA CYS A 49 23.64 -1.71 5.57
C CYS A 49 23.29 -1.38 7.03
N TYR A 50 22.58 -2.25 7.73
CA TYR A 50 22.28 -2.18 9.17
C TYR A 50 22.98 -3.27 9.99
N GLY A 51 23.87 -4.06 9.37
CA GLY A 51 24.74 -4.99 10.08
C GLY A 51 24.40 -6.48 9.92
N ALA A 52 23.44 -6.84 9.06
CA ALA A 52 23.19 -8.25 8.73
C ALA A 52 24.46 -8.93 8.17
N LYS A 53 24.71 -10.14 8.63
CA LYS A 53 25.90 -10.93 8.22
C LYS A 53 25.54 -12.16 7.38
N ASN A 54 24.33 -12.67 7.53
CA ASN A 54 23.90 -13.94 6.95
C ASN A 54 23.07 -13.77 5.68
N VAL A 55 22.64 -12.56 5.38
CA VAL A 55 21.83 -12.22 4.22
C VAL A 55 22.54 -11.13 3.42
N GLN A 56 22.66 -11.33 2.12
CA GLN A 56 23.28 -10.35 1.22
C GLN A 56 22.19 -9.46 0.59
N THR A 57 22.34 -8.15 0.75
CA THR A 57 21.38 -7.15 0.23
C THR A 57 22.05 -6.07 -0.63
N PRO A 58 22.78 -6.45 -1.72
CA PRO A 58 23.65 -5.54 -2.47
C PRO A 58 22.88 -4.36 -3.09
N ASN A 59 21.65 -4.57 -3.52
CA ASN A 59 20.84 -3.50 -4.11
C ASN A 59 20.39 -2.47 -3.05
N VAL A 60 20.00 -2.92 -1.86
CA VAL A 60 19.66 -2.04 -0.74
C VAL A 60 20.91 -1.30 -0.24
N ASN A 61 22.06 -1.98 -0.18
CA ASN A 61 23.35 -1.35 0.15
C ASN A 61 23.70 -0.22 -0.81
N ARG A 62 23.43 -0.41 -2.12
CA ARG A 62 23.66 0.63 -3.13
C ARG A 62 22.75 1.84 -2.89
N LEU A 63 21.46 1.62 -2.58
CA LEU A 63 20.54 2.70 -2.21
C LEU A 63 21.01 3.43 -0.95
N ALA A 64 21.38 2.69 0.10
CA ALA A 64 21.89 3.26 1.35
C ALA A 64 23.16 4.10 1.15
N LYS A 65 24.03 3.70 0.22
CA LYS A 65 25.29 4.43 -0.10
C LYS A 65 25.03 5.69 -0.91
N SER A 66 24.02 5.71 -1.77
CA SER A 66 23.71 6.84 -2.66
C SER A 66 22.65 7.79 -2.10
N GLY A 67 22.00 7.43 -1.01
CA GLY A 67 20.92 8.19 -0.41
C GLY A 67 21.13 8.48 1.07
N ILE A 68 20.02 8.61 1.81
CA ILE A 68 20.02 8.84 3.25
C ILE A 68 19.64 7.56 3.96
N ARG A 69 20.44 7.14 4.94
CA ARG A 69 20.16 6.01 5.81
C ARG A 69 19.76 6.51 7.19
N PHE A 70 18.53 6.19 7.60
CA PHE A 70 18.03 6.53 8.92
C PHE A 70 18.48 5.47 9.93
N THR A 71 19.11 5.89 11.01
CA THR A 71 19.60 5.00 12.08
C THR A 71 18.65 4.89 13.27
N ASN A 72 17.60 5.72 13.29
CA ASN A 72 16.60 5.75 14.37
C ASN A 72 15.20 6.04 13.79
N ALA A 73 14.78 5.27 12.80
CA ALA A 73 13.42 5.31 12.27
C ALA A 73 12.58 4.16 12.87
N HIS A 74 11.34 4.44 13.19
CA HIS A 74 10.42 3.51 13.82
C HIS A 74 9.15 3.35 12.99
N ALA A 75 8.70 2.11 12.83
CA ALA A 75 7.37 1.85 12.33
C ALA A 75 6.33 2.31 13.38
N THR A 76 5.17 2.77 12.90
CA THR A 76 4.10 3.25 13.78
C THR A 76 3.38 2.15 14.54
N ALA A 77 3.50 0.91 14.06
CA ALA A 77 2.98 -0.30 14.69
C ALA A 77 3.81 -1.50 14.25
N ALA A 78 3.80 -2.56 15.07
CA ALA A 78 4.55 -3.79 14.82
C ALA A 78 3.86 -4.73 13.84
N THR A 79 2.56 -4.55 13.57
CA THR A 79 1.75 -5.41 12.71
C THR A 79 1.28 -4.69 11.46
N SER A 80 0.91 -5.47 10.44
CA SER A 80 0.69 -5.01 9.07
C SER A 80 -0.41 -3.96 8.94
N THR A 81 -1.66 -4.28 9.26
CA THR A 81 -2.81 -3.39 9.04
C THR A 81 -2.62 -2.02 9.71
N PRO A 82 -2.30 -1.92 11.01
CA PRO A 82 -2.15 -0.62 11.66
C PRO A 82 -0.98 0.19 11.11
N SER A 83 0.13 -0.47 10.75
CA SER A 83 1.28 0.22 10.18
C SER A 83 0.98 0.77 8.78
N ARG A 84 0.30 -0.02 7.93
CA ARG A 84 -0.14 0.41 6.58
C ARG A 84 -1.18 1.53 6.63
N TYR A 85 -2.11 1.44 7.58
CA TYR A 85 -3.08 2.50 7.83
C TYR A 85 -2.37 3.82 8.12
N SER A 86 -1.45 3.81 9.07
CA SER A 86 -0.72 5.02 9.47
C SER A 86 0.14 5.59 8.34
N MET A 87 0.79 4.73 7.57
CA MET A 87 1.60 5.15 6.42
C MET A 87 0.76 5.87 5.37
N LEU A 88 -0.42 5.35 5.03
CA LEU A 88 -1.26 5.93 3.98
C LEU A 88 -2.01 7.17 4.43
N THR A 89 -2.40 7.26 5.70
CA THR A 89 -3.26 8.33 6.21
C THR A 89 -2.54 9.42 6.99
N GLY A 90 -1.30 9.16 7.42
CA GLY A 90 -0.58 10.04 8.34
C GLY A 90 -1.12 10.02 9.78
N GLU A 91 -2.07 9.13 10.10
CA GLU A 91 -2.67 9.02 11.42
C GLU A 91 -2.21 7.75 12.14
N TYR A 92 -1.99 7.83 13.45
CA TYR A 92 -1.75 6.62 14.25
C TYR A 92 -2.99 5.73 14.29
N ALA A 93 -2.82 4.46 13.96
CA ALA A 93 -3.91 3.47 13.90
C ALA A 93 -4.67 3.32 15.23
N TRP A 94 -3.99 3.40 16.36
CA TRP A 94 -4.60 3.30 17.70
C TRP A 94 -5.62 4.42 17.99
N ARG A 95 -5.65 5.49 17.20
CA ARG A 95 -6.66 6.56 17.31
C ARG A 95 -8.00 6.19 16.65
N LYS A 96 -8.04 5.12 15.86
CA LYS A 96 -9.23 4.65 15.13
C LYS A 96 -9.53 3.20 15.47
N LYS A 97 -10.76 2.92 15.90
CA LYS A 97 -11.22 1.54 16.11
C LYS A 97 -11.28 0.78 14.78
N GLY A 98 -11.01 -0.53 14.82
CA GLY A 98 -11.07 -1.41 13.65
C GLY A 98 -9.83 -1.38 12.75
N THR A 99 -8.71 -0.90 13.26
CA THR A 99 -7.40 -0.91 12.58
C THR A 99 -6.50 -2.05 13.05
N ASP A 100 -7.04 -3.06 13.75
CA ASP A 100 -6.34 -4.29 14.07
C ASP A 100 -6.08 -5.13 12.82
N VAL A 101 -5.30 -6.22 12.96
CA VAL A 101 -4.96 -7.10 11.84
C VAL A 101 -6.21 -7.60 11.12
N ALA A 102 -6.39 -7.17 9.88
CA ALA A 102 -7.60 -7.42 9.11
C ALA A 102 -7.68 -8.85 8.58
N ALA A 103 -8.89 -9.40 8.52
CA ALA A 103 -9.18 -10.61 7.75
C ALA A 103 -9.12 -10.32 6.24
N GLY A 104 -8.97 -11.37 5.40
CA GLY A 104 -8.92 -11.20 3.95
C GLY A 104 -10.23 -10.69 3.33
N ASN A 105 -11.35 -10.89 4.03
CA ASN A 105 -12.66 -10.37 3.66
C ASN A 105 -13.09 -9.16 4.53
N ALA A 106 -12.15 -8.43 5.13
CA ALA A 106 -12.45 -7.21 5.85
C ALA A 106 -13.02 -6.14 4.91
N GLY A 107 -13.95 -5.34 5.41
CA GLY A 107 -14.38 -4.11 4.71
C GLY A 107 -13.27 -3.07 4.71
N MET A 108 -13.32 -2.14 3.77
CA MET A 108 -12.32 -1.08 3.63
C MET A 108 -12.20 -0.23 4.90
N ILE A 109 -11.01 -0.20 5.47
CA ILE A 109 -10.71 0.49 6.74
C ILE A 109 -10.49 1.98 6.51
N ILE A 110 -9.77 2.34 5.46
CA ILE A 110 -9.63 3.73 5.01
C ILE A 110 -10.85 4.04 4.15
N ARG A 111 -11.67 4.97 4.60
CA ARG A 111 -12.88 5.33 3.85
C ARG A 111 -12.56 6.33 2.74
N PRO A 112 -13.34 6.36 1.65
CA PRO A 112 -13.11 7.27 0.51
C PRO A 112 -13.01 8.75 0.88
N GLU A 113 -13.64 9.17 1.98
CA GLU A 113 -13.61 10.55 2.46
C GLU A 113 -12.30 10.91 3.21
N GLN A 114 -11.49 9.91 3.54
CA GLN A 114 -10.24 10.12 4.28
C GLN A 114 -9.10 10.41 3.30
N TYR A 115 -8.47 11.57 3.46
CA TYR A 115 -7.34 11.98 2.63
C TYR A 115 -6.14 11.07 2.82
N THR A 116 -5.56 10.60 1.73
CA THR A 116 -4.47 9.63 1.73
C THR A 116 -3.19 10.20 1.12
N MET A 117 -2.10 9.47 1.28
CA MET A 117 -0.85 9.76 0.57
C MET A 117 -1.05 9.73 -0.97
N ALA A 118 -1.90 8.84 -1.48
CA ALA A 118 -2.21 8.79 -2.91
C ALA A 118 -2.93 10.06 -3.38
N ASP A 119 -3.92 10.55 -2.61
CA ASP A 119 -4.62 11.81 -2.91
C ASP A 119 -3.63 12.99 -2.91
N MET A 120 -2.69 13.00 -1.98
CA MET A 120 -1.66 14.05 -1.91
C MET A 120 -0.83 14.09 -3.20
N PHE A 121 -0.35 12.96 -3.67
CA PHE A 121 0.40 12.88 -4.92
C PHE A 121 -0.46 13.22 -6.14
N LYS A 122 -1.69 12.72 -6.18
CA LYS A 122 -2.63 12.99 -7.27
C LYS A 122 -2.98 14.47 -7.36
N SER A 123 -3.17 15.16 -6.24
CA SER A 123 -3.44 16.60 -6.19
C SER A 123 -2.30 17.46 -6.77
N THR A 124 -1.11 16.90 -6.86
CA THR A 124 0.08 17.56 -7.43
C THR A 124 0.42 17.06 -8.85
N GLY A 125 -0.50 16.28 -9.47
CA GLY A 125 -0.40 15.86 -10.87
C GLY A 125 0.37 14.56 -11.11
N TYR A 126 0.64 13.76 -10.07
CA TYR A 126 1.20 12.43 -10.25
C TYR A 126 0.15 11.41 -10.67
N ALA A 127 0.54 10.46 -11.52
CA ALA A 127 -0.15 9.20 -11.62
C ALA A 127 0.25 8.31 -10.45
N THR A 128 -0.71 7.61 -9.86
CA THR A 128 -0.53 6.86 -8.61
C THR A 128 -0.80 5.37 -8.82
N GLY A 129 0.04 4.51 -8.25
CA GLY A 129 -0.10 3.07 -8.35
C GLY A 129 0.18 2.34 -7.05
N ALA A 130 -0.54 1.25 -6.77
CA ALA A 130 -0.32 0.37 -5.64
C ALA A 130 -0.15 -1.09 -6.10
N ILE A 131 0.96 -1.72 -5.71
CA ILE A 131 1.29 -3.09 -6.10
C ILE A 131 1.62 -3.92 -4.86
N GLY A 132 1.09 -5.15 -4.78
CA GLY A 132 1.42 -6.11 -3.75
C GLY A 132 0.42 -6.19 -2.60
N LYS A 133 0.90 -6.45 -1.38
CA LYS A 133 0.04 -6.65 -0.20
C LYS A 133 -0.73 -5.38 0.18
N TRP A 134 -2.05 -5.47 0.23
CA TRP A 134 -2.93 -4.37 0.68
C TRP A 134 -3.21 -4.42 2.18
N HIS A 135 -3.92 -5.40 2.64
CA HIS A 135 -4.25 -5.69 4.05
C HIS A 135 -4.99 -4.57 4.80
N LEU A 136 -5.79 -3.78 4.10
CA LEU A 136 -6.62 -2.71 4.66
C LEU A 136 -8.11 -2.85 4.31
N GLY A 137 -8.51 -4.08 3.94
CA GLY A 137 -9.88 -4.41 3.57
C GLY A 137 -10.30 -3.84 2.21
N LEU A 138 -11.39 -4.36 1.68
CA LEU A 138 -12.00 -3.99 0.41
C LEU A 138 -13.52 -4.11 0.54
N GLY A 139 -14.25 -3.34 -0.26
CA GLY A 139 -15.71 -3.32 -0.18
C GLY A 139 -16.25 -2.59 1.03
N ASP A 140 -17.57 -2.47 1.13
CA ASP A 140 -18.22 -1.67 2.18
C ASP A 140 -18.16 -2.29 3.56
N LYS A 141 -18.36 -3.60 3.66
CA LYS A 141 -18.47 -4.35 4.93
C LYS A 141 -17.73 -5.66 4.86
N ALA A 142 -17.25 -6.13 6.01
CA ALA A 142 -16.64 -7.43 6.12
C ALA A 142 -17.60 -8.56 5.69
N GLY A 143 -17.11 -9.48 4.86
CA GLY A 143 -17.85 -10.67 4.41
C GLY A 143 -18.97 -10.38 3.40
N THR A 144 -19.09 -9.17 2.87
CA THR A 144 -20.10 -8.83 1.86
C THR A 144 -19.51 -8.71 0.44
N GLN A 145 -18.21 -8.97 0.29
CA GLN A 145 -17.53 -8.89 -1.00
C GLN A 145 -18.05 -9.97 -1.95
N ASP A 146 -18.53 -9.56 -3.10
CA ASP A 146 -18.72 -10.45 -4.24
C ASP A 146 -17.43 -10.48 -5.07
N TRP A 147 -16.63 -11.52 -4.87
CA TRP A 147 -15.36 -11.71 -5.58
C TRP A 147 -15.53 -12.04 -7.06
N ASN A 148 -16.77 -12.24 -7.52
CA ASN A 148 -17.11 -12.59 -8.90
C ASN A 148 -17.54 -11.37 -9.72
N ALA A 149 -17.62 -10.20 -9.08
CA ALA A 149 -18.01 -8.92 -9.67
C ALA A 149 -17.00 -7.82 -9.31
N PRO A 150 -17.05 -6.65 -9.95
CA PRO A 150 -16.29 -5.49 -9.51
C PRO A 150 -16.60 -5.14 -8.06
N LEU A 151 -15.57 -5.01 -7.24
CA LEU A 151 -15.70 -4.66 -5.83
C LEU A 151 -16.06 -3.18 -5.69
N PRO A 152 -17.13 -2.83 -4.98
CA PRO A 152 -17.34 -1.47 -4.53
C PRO A 152 -16.25 -1.10 -3.51
N CYS A 153 -15.93 0.15 -3.36
CA CYS A 153 -14.87 0.61 -2.46
C CYS A 153 -13.54 -0.16 -2.69
N ALA A 154 -12.86 0.21 -3.74
CA ALA A 154 -11.53 -0.27 -4.09
C ALA A 154 -10.49 0.86 -3.97
N LEU A 155 -9.24 0.57 -4.28
CA LEU A 155 -8.16 1.55 -4.11
C LEU A 155 -8.29 2.78 -5.02
N GLY A 156 -9.07 2.68 -6.11
CA GLY A 156 -9.41 3.84 -6.94
C GLY A 156 -10.11 4.96 -6.16
N ASP A 157 -10.93 4.60 -5.17
CA ASP A 157 -11.63 5.52 -4.30
C ASP A 157 -10.70 6.19 -3.26
N LEU A 158 -9.46 5.70 -3.14
CA LEU A 158 -8.41 6.21 -2.25
C LEU A 158 -7.30 6.96 -3.01
N GLY A 159 -7.56 7.38 -4.24
CA GLY A 159 -6.62 8.16 -5.03
C GLY A 159 -5.61 7.36 -5.86
N PHE A 160 -5.69 6.03 -5.93
CA PHE A 160 -4.83 5.23 -6.80
C PHE A 160 -5.42 5.08 -8.21
N ASP A 161 -4.69 5.51 -9.23
CA ASP A 161 -5.09 5.37 -10.64
C ASP A 161 -4.97 3.93 -11.14
N TYR A 162 -4.05 3.16 -10.57
CA TYR A 162 -3.85 1.75 -10.86
C TYR A 162 -3.54 0.95 -9.60
N HIS A 163 -4.05 -0.27 -9.52
CA HIS A 163 -3.63 -1.19 -8.48
C HIS A 163 -3.67 -2.65 -8.93
N TYR A 164 -2.65 -3.40 -8.47
CA TYR A 164 -2.55 -4.85 -8.62
C TYR A 164 -2.11 -5.44 -7.28
N ILE A 165 -3.05 -5.98 -6.52
CA ILE A 165 -2.86 -6.24 -5.11
C ILE A 165 -3.33 -7.64 -4.68
N MET A 166 -2.81 -8.09 -3.54
CA MET A 166 -3.43 -9.13 -2.71
C MET A 166 -4.35 -8.45 -1.69
N ALA A 167 -5.57 -8.96 -1.50
CA ALA A 167 -6.55 -8.37 -0.58
C ALA A 167 -6.02 -8.24 0.86
N ALA A 168 -5.30 -9.25 1.34
CA ALA A 168 -4.66 -9.27 2.64
C ALA A 168 -3.20 -9.72 2.53
N THR A 169 -2.91 -10.96 2.90
CA THR A 169 -1.58 -11.56 2.95
C THR A 169 -1.56 -12.87 2.15
N ALA A 170 -0.39 -13.39 1.81
CA ALA A 170 -0.27 -14.64 1.07
C ALA A 170 -0.83 -15.85 1.84
N ASP A 171 -0.88 -15.79 3.16
CA ASP A 171 -1.41 -16.85 4.03
C ASP A 171 -2.93 -16.79 4.25
N ARG A 172 -3.64 -15.81 3.69
CA ARG A 172 -5.08 -15.57 3.87
C ARG A 172 -5.86 -15.70 2.57
N VAL A 173 -7.07 -16.24 2.68
CA VAL A 173 -8.03 -16.21 1.57
C VAL A 173 -8.63 -14.80 1.43
N PRO A 174 -9.04 -14.35 0.21
CA PRO A 174 -8.96 -15.07 -1.06
C PRO A 174 -7.52 -15.11 -1.61
N CYS A 175 -7.17 -16.23 -2.20
CA CYS A 175 -5.85 -16.45 -2.80
C CYS A 175 -5.84 -16.02 -4.27
N VAL A 176 -6.21 -14.78 -4.55
CA VAL A 176 -6.29 -14.20 -5.89
C VAL A 176 -5.71 -12.78 -5.90
N TYR A 177 -5.19 -12.36 -7.05
CA TYR A 177 -4.85 -10.97 -7.26
C TYR A 177 -6.08 -10.16 -7.66
N ILE A 178 -6.08 -8.89 -7.30
CA ILE A 178 -7.14 -7.93 -7.63
C ILE A 178 -6.51 -6.80 -8.41
N GLU A 179 -6.98 -6.62 -9.64
CA GLU A 179 -6.57 -5.55 -10.54
C GLU A 179 -7.73 -4.56 -10.72
N ASN A 180 -7.50 -3.31 -10.36
CA ASN A 180 -8.48 -2.22 -10.50
C ASN A 180 -9.90 -2.61 -10.02
N GLY A 181 -9.97 -3.22 -8.81
CA GLY A 181 -11.22 -3.61 -8.18
C GLY A 181 -11.84 -4.91 -8.69
N LYS A 182 -11.18 -5.67 -9.53
CA LYS A 182 -11.66 -6.96 -10.05
C LYS A 182 -10.65 -8.06 -9.80
N VAL A 183 -11.13 -9.28 -9.62
CA VAL A 183 -10.25 -10.45 -9.56
C VAL A 183 -9.56 -10.63 -10.91
N ALA A 184 -8.22 -10.61 -10.89
CA ALA A 184 -7.40 -10.83 -12.07
C ALA A 184 -7.55 -12.29 -12.56
N ASN A 185 -7.56 -12.50 -13.86
CA ASN A 185 -7.74 -13.81 -14.48
C ASN A 185 -8.98 -14.57 -14.00
N TYR A 186 -10.07 -13.85 -13.68
CA TYR A 186 -11.30 -14.44 -13.18
C TYR A 186 -11.76 -15.64 -14.01
N ASP A 187 -12.19 -16.70 -13.31
CA ASP A 187 -12.69 -17.93 -13.93
C ASP A 187 -14.18 -18.09 -13.66
N PRO A 188 -15.06 -17.81 -14.64
CA PRO A 188 -16.50 -17.93 -14.44
C PRO A 188 -16.98 -19.37 -14.23
N SER A 189 -16.15 -20.38 -14.56
CA SER A 189 -16.47 -21.80 -14.30
C SER A 189 -16.19 -22.22 -12.85
N ALA A 190 -15.49 -21.40 -12.09
CA ALA A 190 -15.12 -21.66 -10.70
C ALA A 190 -15.37 -20.41 -9.81
N PRO A 191 -16.65 -20.03 -9.57
CA PRO A 191 -17.00 -18.88 -8.76
C PRO A 191 -16.35 -18.91 -7.39
N ILE A 192 -15.92 -17.73 -6.92
CA ILE A 192 -15.18 -17.58 -5.67
C ILE A 192 -16.15 -17.30 -4.53
N GLU A 193 -16.09 -18.13 -3.50
CA GLU A 193 -16.74 -17.92 -2.22
C GLU A 193 -15.70 -17.87 -1.11
N VAL A 194 -15.85 -16.93 -0.15
CA VAL A 194 -14.92 -16.74 0.97
C VAL A 194 -15.68 -16.62 2.28
N SER A 195 -15.21 -17.33 3.30
CA SER A 195 -15.77 -17.27 4.65
C SER A 195 -14.65 -17.29 5.69
N TYR A 196 -14.82 -16.51 6.75
CA TYR A 196 -13.95 -16.54 7.94
C TYR A 196 -14.65 -17.15 9.15
N GLN A 197 -15.85 -17.74 8.94
CA GLN A 197 -16.67 -18.31 10.01
C GLN A 197 -16.77 -19.82 9.93
N ARG A 198 -16.95 -20.39 8.73
CA ARG A 198 -17.16 -21.82 8.51
C ARG A 198 -16.64 -22.27 7.17
N ASN A 199 -16.27 -23.54 7.11
CA ASN A 199 -15.91 -24.20 5.86
C ASN A 199 -17.12 -24.39 4.95
N PHE A 200 -16.85 -24.52 3.66
CA PHE A 200 -17.83 -24.94 2.66
C PHE A 200 -17.94 -26.47 2.68
N GLU A 201 -19.14 -26.98 2.42
CA GLU A 201 -19.39 -28.42 2.40
C GLU A 201 -18.51 -29.11 1.35
N GLY A 202 -17.84 -30.19 1.76
CA GLY A 202 -16.96 -30.98 0.90
C GLY A 202 -15.58 -30.40 0.65
N GLU A 203 -15.29 -29.17 1.06
CA GLU A 203 -13.97 -28.56 0.84
C GLU A 203 -12.94 -29.06 1.87
N PRO A 204 -11.73 -29.46 1.41
CA PRO A 204 -10.68 -29.94 2.30
C PRO A 204 -10.06 -28.80 3.10
N THR A 205 -9.55 -29.14 4.29
CA THR A 205 -8.80 -28.20 5.15
C THR A 205 -7.46 -28.80 5.55
N GLY A 206 -6.51 -27.95 5.88
CA GLY A 206 -5.22 -28.40 6.42
C GLY A 206 -5.37 -29.22 7.70
N LYS A 207 -6.42 -28.95 8.48
CA LYS A 207 -6.73 -29.70 9.70
C LYS A 207 -7.28 -31.09 9.42
N SER A 208 -8.21 -31.23 8.48
CA SER A 208 -8.87 -32.50 8.18
C SER A 208 -8.14 -33.35 7.14
N ASN A 209 -7.34 -32.70 6.28
CA ASN A 209 -6.66 -33.35 5.14
C ASN A 209 -5.18 -32.98 5.08
N PRO A 210 -4.39 -33.21 6.15
CA PRO A 210 -2.97 -32.82 6.19
C PRO A 210 -2.12 -33.52 5.12
N GLU A 211 -2.56 -34.65 4.60
CA GLU A 211 -1.92 -35.39 3.51
C GLU A 211 -1.95 -34.66 2.16
N MET A 212 -2.83 -33.67 2.01
CA MET A 212 -2.90 -32.81 0.81
C MET A 212 -1.92 -31.64 0.83
N LEU A 213 -1.25 -31.45 1.96
CA LEU A 213 -0.24 -30.40 2.07
C LEU A 213 1.10 -30.86 1.51
N TYR A 214 1.82 -29.96 0.86
CA TYR A 214 3.17 -30.25 0.36
C TYR A 214 4.11 -30.57 1.55
N ASN A 215 5.14 -29.76 1.78
CA ASN A 215 6.09 -29.99 2.85
C ASN A 215 5.77 -29.26 4.16
N LEU A 216 4.65 -28.58 4.23
CA LEU A 216 4.23 -27.75 5.37
C LEU A 216 3.21 -28.49 6.21
N LYS A 217 3.46 -28.55 7.52
CA LYS A 217 2.44 -29.02 8.48
C LYS A 217 1.45 -27.91 8.77
N PRO A 218 0.15 -28.21 8.97
CA PRO A 218 -0.81 -27.22 9.40
C PRO A 218 -0.42 -26.70 10.79
N SER A 219 -0.55 -25.40 11.01
CA SER A 219 -0.34 -24.79 12.31
C SER A 219 -1.62 -24.10 12.79
N HIS A 220 -1.70 -23.83 14.09
CA HIS A 220 -2.87 -23.17 14.66
C HIS A 220 -3.16 -21.85 13.94
N GLY A 221 -4.39 -21.71 13.46
CA GLY A 221 -4.81 -20.55 12.66
C GLY A 221 -4.44 -20.58 11.17
N HIS A 222 -3.56 -21.49 10.74
CA HIS A 222 -3.18 -21.72 9.33
C HIS A 222 -3.52 -23.18 8.95
N ASP A 223 -4.69 -23.64 9.30
CA ASP A 223 -5.15 -25.02 9.15
C ASP A 223 -6.51 -25.13 8.44
N MET A 224 -6.93 -24.04 7.77
CA MET A 224 -8.21 -23.94 7.07
C MET A 224 -8.07 -24.33 5.59
N SER A 225 -8.63 -23.63 4.63
CA SER A 225 -8.62 -24.03 3.23
C SER A 225 -7.22 -24.34 2.69
N ILE A 226 -7.14 -25.38 1.86
CA ILE A 226 -5.92 -25.74 1.14
C ILE A 226 -5.97 -25.11 -0.25
N VAL A 227 -5.00 -24.26 -0.53
CA VAL A 227 -4.81 -23.66 -1.86
C VAL A 227 -3.39 -23.94 -2.31
N ASN A 228 -3.23 -24.59 -3.46
CA ASN A 228 -1.93 -25.03 -4.01
C ASN A 228 -1.08 -25.83 -3.01
N GLY A 229 -1.72 -26.75 -2.26
CA GLY A 229 -1.02 -27.61 -1.29
C GLY A 229 -0.56 -26.90 -0.01
N ILE A 230 -1.00 -25.67 0.22
CA ILE A 230 -0.69 -24.88 1.42
C ILE A 230 -1.97 -24.53 2.15
N SER A 231 -2.04 -24.77 3.46
CA SER A 231 -3.20 -24.36 4.26
C SER A 231 -3.17 -22.87 4.58
N ARG A 232 -4.34 -22.25 4.52
CA ARG A 232 -4.53 -20.80 4.63
C ARG A 232 -5.31 -20.45 5.90
N ILE A 233 -5.39 -19.16 6.19
CA ILE A 233 -6.31 -18.60 7.16
C ILE A 233 -7.61 -18.24 6.42
N GLY A 234 -8.74 -18.75 6.91
CA GLY A 234 -10.04 -18.59 6.29
C GLY A 234 -10.38 -19.71 5.30
N PHE A 235 -11.62 -19.72 4.89
CA PHE A 235 -12.20 -20.73 4.01
C PHE A 235 -12.54 -20.13 2.67
N MET A 236 -12.19 -20.81 1.59
CA MET A 236 -12.60 -20.45 0.25
C MET A 236 -12.97 -21.67 -0.58
N LYS A 237 -13.80 -21.42 -1.59
CA LYS A 237 -14.18 -22.37 -2.61
C LYS A 237 -14.06 -21.69 -3.97
N GLY A 238 -13.73 -22.45 -5.00
CA GLY A 238 -13.61 -21.94 -6.36
C GLY A 238 -12.28 -21.24 -6.62
N GLY A 239 -12.30 -20.27 -7.53
CA GLY A 239 -11.13 -19.51 -7.97
C GLY A 239 -10.49 -20.01 -9.25
N GLY A 240 -10.44 -21.32 -9.48
CA GLY A 240 -9.94 -21.90 -10.74
C GLY A 240 -8.61 -21.30 -11.19
N LYS A 241 -8.56 -20.79 -12.41
CA LYS A 241 -7.35 -20.16 -13.00
C LYS A 241 -6.99 -18.79 -12.37
N ALA A 242 -7.88 -18.20 -11.58
CA ALA A 242 -7.61 -16.94 -10.89
C ALA A 242 -6.74 -17.11 -9.63
N LEU A 243 -6.67 -18.33 -9.09
CA LEU A 243 -5.81 -18.61 -7.95
C LEU A 243 -4.36 -18.28 -8.31
N TRP A 244 -3.67 -17.52 -7.46
CA TRP A 244 -2.23 -17.35 -7.64
C TRP A 244 -1.52 -18.70 -7.49
N LYS A 245 -0.38 -18.82 -8.13
CA LYS A 245 0.49 -19.99 -7.96
C LYS A 245 1.58 -19.58 -6.95
N ASP A 246 1.74 -20.40 -5.93
CA ASP A 246 2.91 -20.30 -5.07
C ASP A 246 4.07 -20.91 -5.86
N GLU A 247 4.88 -20.08 -6.49
CA GLU A 247 6.11 -20.54 -7.13
C GLU A 247 7.14 -20.81 -6.02
N ASN A 248 7.64 -22.04 -5.98
CA ASN A 248 8.69 -22.49 -5.06
C ASN A 248 10.05 -21.93 -5.47
#